data_32062a36a9317f54d015ea4cde8d76fc
#
_entry.id   32062a36a9317f54d015ea4cde8d76fc
#
_cell.length_a   1.000
_cell.length_b   1.000
_cell.length_c   1.000
_cell.angle_alpha   90.00
_cell.angle_beta   90.00
_cell.angle_gamma   90.00
#
_symmetry.space_group_name_H-M   'P 1'
#
loop_
_entity.id
_entity.type
_entity.pdbx_description
1 polymer ?
#
loop_
_entity_poly.entity_id
_entity_poly.type
_entity_poly.pdbx_seq_one_letter_code
_entity_poly.pdbx_strand_id
1 'polypeptide(L)'
;MTNYESGASEQHPVVSHEEWLKARVAFLAREKEFSKARDEIARQRRGLPWERVDKTYTFETPNGRETLGDLFEGRRQLVVYHFMFAPNAKQGCPGCSFFADSFDVLATHPEHLHQRDTTFLAISRAPLAQLEAYKRRMGWSFKWVSSGDGDFNYDFGVSFRPEEQKTKSGFYNYKKGEGGADKEGASAFYKDEGGNIYHTYSTYARGIDVLNLTYNVLDLTAKGRDEGEEPMSWVRHHDRYEGVPLSS
;
A
#
# COMPACT_ATOMS: atom_id res chain seq x y z
N MET A 1 -20.89 -11.76 -4.99
CA MET A 1 -21.34 -10.37 -4.76
C MET A 1 -22.10 -10.40 -3.45
N THR A 2 -21.45 -10.08 -2.35
CA THR A 2 -22.08 -9.95 -1.04
C THR A 2 -22.46 -8.49 -0.90
N ASN A 3 -23.78 -8.24 -0.89
CA ASN A 3 -24.33 -6.91 -0.62
C ASN A 3 -23.97 -6.54 0.83
N TYR A 4 -23.13 -5.54 0.99
CA TYR A 4 -23.00 -4.84 2.25
C TYR A 4 -24.17 -3.83 2.29
N GLU A 5 -25.22 -4.18 3.01
CA GLU A 5 -26.26 -3.23 3.34
C GLU A 5 -25.70 -2.18 4.30
N SER A 6 -25.75 -0.91 3.87
CA SER A 6 -25.31 0.23 4.66
C SER A 6 -26.38 0.60 5.70
N GLY A 7 -25.97 0.69 6.97
CA GLY A 7 -26.51 1.69 7.90
C GLY A 7 -27.91 1.51 8.42
N ALA A 8 -28.20 0.39 9.10
CA ALA A 8 -29.13 0.43 10.22
C ALA A 8 -28.30 0.30 11.51
N SER A 9 -28.63 1.05 12.55
CA SER A 9 -28.17 0.71 13.90
C SER A 9 -28.80 -0.64 14.24
N GLU A 10 -28.15 -1.73 13.83
CA GLU A 10 -28.55 -3.07 14.20
C GLU A 10 -28.52 -3.11 15.72
N GLN A 11 -29.73 -3.31 16.32
CA GLN A 11 -29.81 -3.57 17.75
C GLN A 11 -29.18 -4.92 18.02
N HIS A 12 -27.91 -4.90 18.39
CA HIS A 12 -27.23 -6.12 18.82
C HIS A 12 -27.91 -6.67 20.09
N PRO A 13 -28.18 -7.97 20.15
CA PRO A 13 -28.75 -8.56 21.35
C PRO A 13 -27.80 -8.38 22.55
N VAL A 14 -28.33 -7.84 23.64
CA VAL A 14 -27.60 -7.79 24.91
C VAL A 14 -27.91 -9.10 25.67
N VAL A 15 -26.87 -9.87 25.91
CA VAL A 15 -26.99 -11.22 26.47
C VAL A 15 -26.17 -11.39 27.74
N SER A 16 -26.32 -12.51 28.43
CA SER A 16 -25.47 -12.86 29.57
C SER A 16 -24.02 -13.11 29.13
N HIS A 17 -23.08 -13.02 30.08
CA HIS A 17 -21.66 -13.32 29.80
C HIS A 17 -21.48 -14.75 29.29
N GLU A 18 -22.22 -15.71 29.82
CA GLU A 18 -22.14 -17.11 29.40
C GLU A 18 -22.57 -17.28 27.93
N GLU A 19 -23.68 -16.67 27.54
CA GLU A 19 -24.18 -16.70 26.16
C GLU A 19 -23.20 -15.99 25.20
N TRP A 20 -22.67 -14.82 25.61
CA TRP A 20 -21.65 -14.10 24.86
C TRP A 20 -20.39 -14.95 24.68
N LEU A 21 -19.88 -15.56 25.73
CA LEU A 21 -18.69 -16.40 25.69
C LEU A 21 -18.90 -17.61 24.76
N LYS A 22 -20.06 -18.25 24.81
CA LYS A 22 -20.42 -19.36 23.91
C LYS A 22 -20.36 -18.92 22.43
N ALA A 23 -20.96 -17.77 22.09
CA ALA A 23 -20.96 -17.22 20.75
C ALA A 23 -19.51 -16.83 20.31
N ARG A 24 -18.76 -16.19 21.22
CA ARG A 24 -17.37 -15.77 20.96
C ARG A 24 -16.44 -16.97 20.72
N VAL A 25 -16.57 -18.04 21.46
CA VAL A 25 -15.80 -19.29 21.28
C VAL A 25 -16.15 -19.96 19.95
N ALA A 26 -17.41 -19.97 19.56
CA ALA A 26 -17.83 -20.50 18.26
C ALA A 26 -17.22 -19.67 17.11
N PHE A 27 -17.22 -18.35 17.23
CA PHE A 27 -16.61 -17.47 16.23
C PHE A 27 -15.09 -17.60 16.17
N LEU A 28 -14.41 -17.83 17.31
CA LEU A 28 -12.96 -18.06 17.36
C LEU A 28 -12.50 -19.20 16.43
N ALA A 29 -13.33 -20.21 16.21
CA ALA A 29 -13.00 -21.28 15.28
C ALA A 29 -12.82 -20.75 13.84
N ARG A 30 -13.68 -19.82 13.41
CA ARG A 30 -13.61 -19.18 12.10
C ARG A 30 -12.38 -18.29 11.97
N GLU A 31 -12.03 -17.53 13.01
CA GLU A 31 -10.80 -16.71 13.03
C GLU A 31 -9.53 -17.57 12.91
N LYS A 32 -9.52 -18.75 13.56
CA LYS A 32 -8.42 -19.70 13.42
C LYS A 32 -8.31 -20.29 12.01
N GLU A 33 -9.43 -20.60 11.36
CA GLU A 33 -9.46 -21.01 9.95
C GLU A 33 -8.90 -19.93 9.03
N PHE A 34 -9.35 -18.68 9.22
CA PHE A 34 -8.83 -17.52 8.47
C PHE A 34 -7.33 -17.34 8.66
N SER A 35 -6.82 -17.43 9.90
CA SER A 35 -5.39 -17.32 10.18
C SER A 35 -4.58 -18.38 9.44
N LYS A 36 -5.03 -19.65 9.47
CA LYS A 36 -4.40 -20.75 8.72
C LYS A 36 -4.43 -20.51 7.20
N ALA A 37 -5.57 -20.04 6.67
CA ALA A 37 -5.70 -19.73 5.25
C ALA A 37 -4.75 -18.59 4.84
N ARG A 38 -4.61 -17.56 5.67
CA ARG A 38 -3.66 -16.45 5.44
C ARG A 38 -2.22 -16.96 5.42
N ASP A 39 -1.83 -17.81 6.34
CA ASP A 39 -0.48 -18.38 6.40
C ASP A 39 -0.20 -19.26 5.17
N GLU A 40 -1.19 -20.03 4.73
CA GLU A 40 -1.08 -20.85 3.51
C GLU A 40 -0.94 -19.99 2.25
N ILE A 41 -1.74 -18.94 2.09
CA ILE A 41 -1.60 -17.97 0.98
C ILE A 41 -0.21 -17.32 1.02
N ALA A 42 0.30 -16.94 2.19
CA ALA A 42 1.64 -16.39 2.33
C ALA A 42 2.73 -17.40 1.94
N ARG A 43 2.55 -18.68 2.25
CA ARG A 43 3.45 -19.76 1.83
C ARG A 43 3.41 -19.95 0.31
N GLN A 44 2.22 -19.99 -0.30
CA GLN A 44 2.04 -20.13 -1.75
C GLN A 44 2.65 -18.94 -2.49
N ARG A 45 2.49 -17.70 -1.99
CA ARG A 45 3.13 -16.50 -2.55
C ARG A 45 4.64 -16.64 -2.65
N ARG A 46 5.30 -17.20 -1.63
CA ARG A 46 6.75 -17.46 -1.66
C ARG A 46 7.15 -18.55 -2.67
N GLY A 47 6.21 -19.35 -3.11
CA GLY A 47 6.42 -20.37 -4.17
C GLY A 47 6.13 -19.88 -5.59
N LEU A 48 5.72 -18.64 -5.77
CA LEU A 48 5.52 -18.07 -7.11
C LEU A 48 6.86 -17.99 -7.87
N PRO A 49 6.85 -18.17 -9.20
CA PRO A 49 8.02 -17.91 -10.02
C PRO A 49 8.45 -16.45 -9.95
N TRP A 50 9.73 -16.20 -10.05
CA TRP A 50 10.28 -14.86 -10.07
C TRP A 50 10.57 -14.41 -11.50
N GLU A 51 10.36 -13.15 -11.78
CA GLU A 51 10.69 -12.50 -13.04
C GLU A 51 12.01 -11.73 -12.89
N ARG A 52 12.98 -11.98 -13.78
CA ARG A 52 14.24 -11.24 -13.77
C ARG A 52 14.00 -9.80 -14.24
N VAL A 53 14.54 -8.83 -13.50
CA VAL A 53 14.51 -7.41 -13.87
C VAL A 53 15.80 -7.08 -14.62
N ASP A 54 15.77 -7.13 -15.95
CA ASP A 54 16.94 -6.84 -16.79
C ASP A 54 17.08 -5.34 -17.11
N LYS A 55 16.01 -4.56 -16.95
CA LYS A 55 15.98 -3.13 -17.23
C LYS A 55 16.58 -2.34 -16.05
N THR A 56 17.42 -1.37 -16.36
CA THR A 56 17.95 -0.43 -15.37
C THR A 56 16.93 0.67 -15.12
N TYR A 57 16.47 0.78 -13.87
CA TYR A 57 15.65 1.89 -13.41
C TYR A 57 16.48 2.82 -12.53
N THR A 58 16.26 4.13 -12.68
CA THR A 58 16.92 5.16 -11.88
C THR A 58 15.87 6.06 -11.23
N PHE A 59 16.16 6.51 -10.02
CA PHE A 59 15.27 7.31 -9.19
C PHE A 59 16.00 8.54 -8.67
N GLU A 60 15.29 9.65 -8.52
CA GLU A 60 15.81 10.80 -7.78
C GLU A 60 15.55 10.56 -6.29
N THR A 61 16.60 10.73 -5.49
CA THR A 61 16.59 10.56 -4.03
C THR A 61 17.27 11.75 -3.36
N PRO A 62 17.09 11.97 -2.06
CA PRO A 62 17.82 13.02 -1.33
C PRO A 62 19.35 12.89 -1.43
N ASN A 63 19.86 11.70 -1.74
CA ASN A 63 21.29 11.42 -1.89
C ASN A 63 21.79 11.54 -3.36
N GLY A 64 20.93 11.98 -4.28
CA GLY A 64 21.21 12.00 -5.71
C GLY A 64 20.49 10.90 -6.47
N ARG A 65 21.00 10.52 -7.64
CA ARG A 65 20.41 9.44 -8.44
C ARG A 65 20.84 8.07 -7.92
N GLU A 66 19.86 7.23 -7.66
CA GLU A 66 20.04 5.84 -7.24
C GLU A 66 19.39 4.89 -8.25
N THR A 67 19.97 3.70 -8.43
CA THR A 67 19.36 2.61 -9.22
C THR A 67 18.41 1.78 -8.36
N LEU A 68 17.57 0.92 -8.99
CA LEU A 68 16.76 -0.04 -8.25
C LEU A 68 17.62 -0.90 -7.31
N GLY A 69 18.85 -1.25 -7.74
CA GLY A 69 19.80 -2.02 -6.93
C GLY A 69 20.28 -1.29 -5.68
N ASP A 70 20.43 0.04 -5.76
CA ASP A 70 20.85 0.89 -4.63
C ASP A 70 19.73 1.04 -3.60
N LEU A 71 18.46 1.05 -4.04
CA LEU A 71 17.29 1.15 -3.17
C LEU A 71 17.14 -0.01 -2.17
N PHE A 72 17.84 -1.13 -2.39
CA PHE A 72 17.92 -2.22 -1.43
C PHE A 72 18.74 -1.86 -0.18
N GLU A 73 19.56 -0.82 -0.23
CA GLU A 73 20.37 -0.34 0.90
C GLU A 73 21.23 -1.44 1.55
N GLY A 74 21.84 -2.27 0.72
CA GLY A 74 22.68 -3.40 1.17
C GLY A 74 21.92 -4.66 1.55
N ARG A 75 20.57 -4.64 1.56
CA ARG A 75 19.72 -5.78 1.87
C ARG A 75 19.35 -6.57 0.62
N ARG A 76 18.82 -7.77 0.81
CA ARG A 76 18.39 -8.65 -0.29
C ARG A 76 16.94 -8.52 -0.69
N GLN A 77 16.09 -7.94 0.18
CA GLN A 77 14.67 -7.80 -0.08
C GLN A 77 14.27 -6.33 -0.10
N LEU A 78 13.43 -5.96 -1.04
CA LEU A 78 12.89 -4.62 -1.17
C LEU A 78 11.37 -4.71 -1.36
N VAL A 79 10.63 -3.96 -0.56
CA VAL A 79 9.19 -3.74 -0.76
C VAL A 79 8.98 -2.28 -1.10
N VAL A 80 8.30 -2.05 -2.21
CA VAL A 80 7.98 -0.71 -2.72
C VAL A 80 6.47 -0.49 -2.62
N TYR A 81 6.05 0.63 -2.04
CA TYR A 81 4.69 1.13 -2.17
C TYR A 81 4.62 2.13 -3.33
N HIS A 82 3.75 1.86 -4.30
CA HIS A 82 3.49 2.76 -5.41
C HIS A 82 2.46 3.80 -4.97
N PHE A 83 2.95 4.98 -4.64
CA PHE A 83 2.12 6.07 -4.13
C PHE A 83 1.65 6.96 -5.29
N MET A 84 0.35 7.17 -5.41
CA MET A 84 -0.26 8.01 -6.45
C MET A 84 0.05 9.49 -6.24
N PHE A 85 1.08 9.98 -6.91
CA PHE A 85 1.46 11.38 -6.94
C PHE A 85 2.07 11.73 -8.31
N ALA A 86 1.22 12.18 -9.21
CA ALA A 86 1.61 12.53 -10.57
C ALA A 86 2.41 13.85 -10.60
N PRO A 87 3.26 14.08 -11.61
CA PRO A 87 4.13 15.28 -11.69
C PRO A 87 3.40 16.63 -11.64
N ASN A 88 2.18 16.69 -12.14
CA ASN A 88 1.34 17.89 -12.19
C ASN A 88 0.29 17.95 -11.06
N ALA A 89 0.25 17.00 -10.17
CA ALA A 89 -0.67 17.01 -9.03
C ALA A 89 -0.18 17.99 -7.95
N LYS A 90 -1.10 18.71 -7.32
CA LYS A 90 -0.76 19.67 -6.25
C LYS A 90 -0.42 19.00 -4.93
N GLN A 91 -0.89 17.79 -4.72
CA GLN A 91 -0.70 16.99 -3.51
C GLN A 91 -0.88 15.52 -3.80
N GLY A 92 -0.42 14.67 -2.89
CA GLY A 92 -0.62 13.22 -2.97
C GLY A 92 -2.09 12.82 -2.84
N CYS A 93 -2.41 11.62 -3.32
CA CYS A 93 -3.75 11.05 -3.19
C CYS A 93 -4.15 10.89 -1.71
N PRO A 94 -5.37 11.29 -1.29
CA PRO A 94 -5.82 11.10 0.09
C PRO A 94 -5.80 9.63 0.54
N GLY A 95 -6.23 8.71 -0.33
CA GLY A 95 -6.18 7.27 -0.06
C GLY A 95 -4.77 6.77 0.17
N CYS A 96 -3.82 7.09 -0.70
CA CYS A 96 -2.42 6.72 -0.50
C CYS A 96 -1.84 7.35 0.78
N SER A 97 -2.26 8.58 1.12
CA SER A 97 -1.83 9.24 2.36
C SER A 97 -2.35 8.51 3.60
N PHE A 98 -3.58 8.05 3.56
CA PHE A 98 -4.18 7.22 4.61
C PHE A 98 -3.42 5.89 4.82
N PHE A 99 -2.93 5.28 3.74
CA PHE A 99 -2.02 4.12 3.83
C PHE A 99 -0.65 4.52 4.37
N ALA A 100 -0.12 5.67 3.95
CA ALA A 100 1.19 6.16 4.38
C ALA A 100 1.24 6.42 5.89
N ASP A 101 0.18 6.97 6.47
CA ASP A 101 0.04 7.14 7.91
C ASP A 101 0.15 5.81 8.67
N SER A 102 -0.30 4.71 8.06
CA SER A 102 -0.20 3.38 8.65
C SER A 102 1.19 2.77 8.52
N PHE A 103 1.86 2.91 7.38
CA PHE A 103 3.15 2.27 7.16
C PHE A 103 4.37 3.15 7.53
N ASP A 104 4.20 4.41 7.89
CA ASP A 104 5.31 5.26 8.34
C ASP A 104 6.02 4.69 9.58
N VAL A 105 5.31 3.93 10.41
CA VAL A 105 5.88 3.20 11.53
C VAL A 105 7.02 2.24 11.12
N LEU A 106 7.00 1.73 9.89
CA LEU A 106 8.07 0.87 9.36
C LEU A 106 9.38 1.64 9.15
N ALA A 107 9.32 2.96 9.01
CA ALA A 107 10.48 3.83 8.88
C ALA A 107 10.94 4.39 10.23
N THR A 108 10.01 4.61 11.17
CA THR A 108 10.36 5.01 12.55
C THR A 108 11.01 3.87 13.35
N HIS A 109 10.66 2.63 13.01
CA HIS A 109 11.22 1.42 13.63
C HIS A 109 11.63 0.39 12.56
N PRO A 110 12.64 0.71 11.72
CA PRO A 110 13.00 -0.13 10.57
C PRO A 110 13.73 -1.41 10.98
N GLU A 111 14.20 -1.51 12.23
CA GLU A 111 15.03 -2.60 12.74
C GLU A 111 14.37 -3.97 12.54
N HIS A 112 13.03 -4.04 12.71
CA HIS A 112 12.30 -5.30 12.55
C HIS A 112 12.37 -5.83 11.11
N LEU A 113 12.24 -4.96 10.11
CA LEU A 113 12.40 -5.31 8.70
C LEU A 113 13.87 -5.59 8.37
N HIS A 114 14.79 -4.77 8.89
CA HIS A 114 16.24 -4.92 8.67
C HIS A 114 16.76 -6.25 9.20
N GLN A 115 16.26 -6.73 10.36
CA GLN A 115 16.57 -8.06 10.87
C GLN A 115 16.06 -9.21 9.98
N ARG A 116 15.21 -8.92 9.03
CA ARG A 116 14.73 -9.86 8.00
C ARG A 116 15.22 -9.48 6.61
N ASP A 117 16.33 -8.73 6.56
CA ASP A 117 17.03 -8.39 5.33
C ASP A 117 16.11 -7.68 4.31
N THR A 118 15.22 -6.81 4.81
CA THR A 118 14.16 -6.16 4.03
C THR A 118 14.22 -4.64 4.17
N THR A 119 14.19 -3.94 3.03
CA THR A 119 13.99 -2.49 2.92
C THR A 119 12.56 -2.21 2.49
N PHE A 120 11.96 -1.17 3.05
CA PHE A 120 10.65 -0.65 2.64
C PHE A 120 10.77 0.82 2.26
N LEU A 121 10.16 1.23 1.14
CA LEU A 121 10.10 2.62 0.70
C LEU A 121 8.89 2.89 -0.20
N ALA A 122 8.60 4.16 -0.47
CA ALA A 122 7.58 4.56 -1.43
C ALA A 122 8.22 5.13 -2.72
N ILE A 123 7.52 4.96 -3.84
CA ILE A 123 7.87 5.53 -5.14
C ILE A 123 6.68 6.27 -5.71
N SER A 124 6.94 7.47 -6.29
CA SER A 124 5.97 8.27 -7.05
C SER A 124 6.63 8.91 -8.27
N ARG A 125 5.82 9.43 -9.19
CA ARG A 125 6.32 10.14 -10.37
C ARG A 125 6.54 11.64 -10.15
N ALA A 126 5.94 12.24 -9.12
CA ALA A 126 6.15 13.67 -8.83
C ALA A 126 7.65 13.98 -8.61
N PRO A 127 8.12 15.19 -8.95
CA PRO A 127 9.49 15.61 -8.70
C PRO A 127 9.87 15.47 -7.23
N LEU A 128 11.11 15.07 -6.96
CA LEU A 128 11.59 14.81 -5.59
C LEU A 128 11.34 15.99 -4.65
N ALA A 129 11.57 17.22 -5.09
CA ALA A 129 11.33 18.41 -4.26
C ALA A 129 9.87 18.53 -3.79
N GLN A 130 8.92 18.10 -4.63
CA GLN A 130 7.50 18.08 -4.31
C GLN A 130 7.17 16.94 -3.32
N LEU A 131 7.76 15.76 -3.50
CA LEU A 131 7.62 14.64 -2.56
C LEU A 131 8.14 15.02 -1.18
N GLU A 132 9.31 15.62 -1.10
CA GLU A 132 9.93 16.05 0.17
C GLU A 132 9.11 17.16 0.86
N ALA A 133 8.56 18.11 0.11
CA ALA A 133 7.70 19.15 0.67
C ALA A 133 6.41 18.53 1.25
N TYR A 134 5.82 17.59 0.53
CA TYR A 134 4.60 16.92 0.98
C TYR A 134 4.85 15.98 2.17
N LYS A 135 5.95 15.23 2.15
CA LYS A 135 6.41 14.38 3.26
C LYS A 135 6.60 15.20 4.54
N ARG A 136 7.25 16.38 4.46
CA ARG A 136 7.37 17.28 5.62
C ARG A 136 6.02 17.77 6.13
N ARG A 137 5.10 18.16 5.23
CA ARG A 137 3.74 18.56 5.61
C ARG A 137 3.01 17.47 6.38
N MET A 138 3.17 16.22 5.94
CA MET A 138 2.50 15.07 6.54
C MET A 138 3.26 14.46 7.73
N GLY A 139 4.45 14.98 8.06
CA GLY A 139 5.25 14.49 9.19
C GLY A 139 5.81 13.07 9.02
N TRP A 140 5.90 12.58 7.78
CA TRP A 140 6.38 11.22 7.50
C TRP A 140 7.91 11.12 7.49
N SER A 141 8.41 9.95 7.82
CA SER A 141 9.85 9.62 7.92
C SER A 141 10.32 8.61 6.87
N PHE A 142 9.44 7.83 6.24
CA PHE A 142 9.83 6.81 5.27
C PHE A 142 10.61 7.40 4.07
N LYS A 143 11.51 6.58 3.50
CA LYS A 143 12.20 6.93 2.25
C LYS A 143 11.17 6.99 1.12
N TRP A 144 11.15 8.14 0.43
CA TRP A 144 10.27 8.37 -0.70
C TRP A 144 11.10 8.88 -1.87
N VAL A 145 11.07 8.17 -2.98
CA VAL A 145 11.90 8.48 -4.16
C VAL A 145 11.04 8.77 -5.37
N SER A 146 11.59 9.59 -6.29
CA SER A 146 10.91 9.94 -7.52
C SER A 146 11.40 9.06 -8.67
N SER A 147 10.47 8.41 -9.37
CA SER A 147 10.73 7.77 -10.67
C SER A 147 10.67 8.75 -11.84
N GLY A 148 10.19 10.00 -11.61
CA GLY A 148 10.08 11.05 -12.62
C GLY A 148 9.37 10.57 -13.88
N ASP A 149 10.00 10.81 -15.03
CA ASP A 149 9.53 10.37 -16.35
C ASP A 149 10.03 8.96 -16.73
N GLY A 150 10.70 8.27 -15.81
CA GLY A 150 11.19 6.91 -16.01
C GLY A 150 10.07 5.90 -16.21
N ASP A 151 10.42 4.75 -16.76
CA ASP A 151 9.44 3.71 -17.12
C ASP A 151 8.94 2.87 -15.94
N PHE A 152 9.55 2.97 -14.75
CA PHE A 152 9.27 2.08 -13.62
C PHE A 152 7.77 1.96 -13.30
N ASN A 153 7.08 3.07 -13.12
CA ASN A 153 5.65 3.05 -12.78
C ASN A 153 4.77 2.49 -13.92
N TYR A 154 5.20 2.66 -15.17
CA TYR A 154 4.50 2.11 -16.33
C TYR A 154 4.71 0.60 -16.42
N ASP A 155 5.94 0.13 -16.26
CA ASP A 155 6.30 -1.28 -16.35
C ASP A 155 5.66 -2.11 -15.20
N PHE A 156 5.46 -1.50 -14.03
CA PHE A 156 4.73 -2.12 -12.91
C PHE A 156 3.22 -1.84 -12.90
N GLY A 157 2.67 -1.32 -14.01
CA GLY A 157 1.22 -1.18 -14.23
C GLY A 157 0.51 -0.22 -13.28
N VAL A 158 1.23 0.76 -12.70
CA VAL A 158 0.65 1.75 -11.78
C VAL A 158 0.60 3.17 -12.37
N SER A 159 1.08 3.34 -13.59
CA SER A 159 0.90 4.56 -14.39
C SER A 159 0.62 4.18 -15.83
N PHE A 160 -0.07 5.05 -16.56
CA PHE A 160 -0.54 4.77 -17.91
C PHE A 160 -0.09 5.87 -18.85
N ARG A 161 0.37 5.48 -20.04
CA ARG A 161 0.77 6.41 -21.09
C ARG A 161 -0.46 7.16 -21.61
N PRO A 162 -0.31 8.37 -22.16
CA PRO A 162 -1.45 9.17 -22.63
C PRO A 162 -2.39 8.43 -23.57
N GLU A 163 -1.85 7.55 -24.43
CA GLU A 163 -2.67 6.76 -25.34
C GLU A 163 -3.48 5.67 -24.61
N GLU A 164 -2.87 5.02 -23.60
CA GLU A 164 -3.55 4.04 -22.76
C GLU A 164 -4.68 4.69 -21.94
N GLN A 165 -4.44 5.90 -21.43
CA GLN A 165 -5.46 6.68 -20.72
C GLN A 165 -6.63 7.02 -21.62
N LYS A 166 -6.35 7.49 -22.84
CA LYS A 166 -7.35 7.86 -23.83
C LYS A 166 -8.22 6.67 -24.28
N THR A 167 -7.59 5.54 -24.54
CA THR A 167 -8.25 4.32 -25.02
C THR A 167 -8.76 3.41 -23.91
N LYS A 168 -8.46 3.71 -22.64
CA LYS A 168 -8.71 2.86 -21.47
C LYS A 168 -8.16 1.45 -21.66
N SER A 169 -6.96 1.35 -22.21
CA SER A 169 -6.31 0.07 -22.51
C SER A 169 -5.18 -0.29 -21.53
N GLY A 170 -4.95 0.52 -20.52
CA GLY A 170 -3.94 0.28 -19.49
C GLY A 170 -4.15 -1.05 -18.77
N PHE A 171 -3.05 -1.65 -18.33
CA PHE A 171 -3.05 -2.92 -17.61
C PHE A 171 -2.81 -2.66 -16.12
N TYR A 172 -3.79 -2.97 -15.28
CA TYR A 172 -3.72 -2.80 -13.83
C TYR A 172 -4.36 -3.98 -13.12
N ASN A 173 -3.78 -4.37 -12.00
CA ASN A 173 -4.28 -5.48 -11.18
C ASN A 173 -4.59 -6.73 -12.01
N TYR A 174 -3.66 -7.05 -12.92
CA TYR A 174 -3.70 -8.20 -13.85
C TYR A 174 -4.88 -8.19 -14.84
N LYS A 175 -5.45 -7.01 -15.11
CA LYS A 175 -6.55 -6.83 -16.07
C LYS A 175 -6.32 -5.62 -16.97
N LYS A 176 -6.81 -5.69 -18.21
CA LYS A 176 -6.89 -4.53 -19.13
C LYS A 176 -8.14 -3.71 -18.83
N GLY A 177 -8.12 -2.43 -19.21
CA GLY A 177 -9.30 -1.57 -19.15
C GLY A 177 -9.11 -0.32 -18.29
N GLU A 178 -7.92 -0.05 -17.76
CA GLU A 178 -7.64 1.15 -16.97
C GLU A 178 -7.26 2.35 -17.83
N GLY A 179 -7.64 3.52 -17.36
CA GLY A 179 -7.39 4.80 -18.03
C GLY A 179 -7.16 5.97 -17.06
N GLY A 180 -6.88 5.71 -15.80
CA GLY A 180 -6.48 6.73 -14.82
C GLY A 180 -5.07 7.25 -15.06
N ALA A 181 -4.66 8.31 -14.34
CA ALA A 181 -3.28 8.83 -14.44
C ALA A 181 -2.28 7.94 -13.70
N ASP A 182 -2.59 7.59 -12.46
CA ASP A 182 -1.81 6.71 -11.61
C ASP A 182 -2.74 5.81 -10.78
N LYS A 183 -2.20 4.68 -10.32
CA LYS A 183 -2.85 3.72 -9.42
C LYS A 183 -1.90 3.36 -8.29
N GLU A 184 -2.47 2.87 -7.21
CA GLU A 184 -1.73 2.37 -6.05
C GLU A 184 -1.37 0.89 -6.21
N GLY A 185 -0.35 0.47 -5.47
CA GLY A 185 0.08 -0.92 -5.41
C GLY A 185 1.26 -1.12 -4.48
N ALA A 186 1.67 -2.36 -4.32
CA ALA A 186 2.91 -2.72 -3.66
C ALA A 186 3.61 -3.81 -4.46
N SER A 187 4.95 -3.67 -4.63
CA SER A 187 5.79 -4.64 -5.33
C SER A 187 6.93 -5.10 -4.44
N ALA A 188 7.27 -6.37 -4.51
CA ALA A 188 8.37 -6.96 -3.78
C ALA A 188 9.45 -7.46 -4.74
N PHE A 189 10.71 -7.24 -4.36
CA PHE A 189 11.88 -7.61 -5.12
C PHE A 189 12.88 -8.37 -4.26
N TYR A 190 13.67 -9.20 -4.92
CA TYR A 190 14.80 -9.90 -4.31
C TYR A 190 16.06 -9.63 -5.11
N LYS A 191 17.20 -9.45 -4.43
CA LYS A 191 18.53 -9.30 -5.03
C LYS A 191 19.41 -10.44 -4.57
N ASP A 192 19.93 -11.25 -5.53
CA ASP A 192 20.81 -12.38 -5.24
C ASP A 192 22.25 -11.91 -4.92
N GLU A 193 23.14 -12.87 -4.60
CA GLU A 193 24.55 -12.61 -4.31
C GLU A 193 25.32 -12.09 -5.52
N GLY A 194 24.87 -12.42 -6.72
CA GLY A 194 25.43 -11.94 -7.98
C GLY A 194 24.96 -10.53 -8.36
N GLY A 195 24.07 -9.92 -7.56
CA GLY A 195 23.51 -8.59 -7.82
C GLY A 195 22.32 -8.60 -8.81
N ASN A 196 21.86 -9.77 -9.26
CA ASN A 196 20.68 -9.86 -10.10
C ASN A 196 19.43 -9.55 -9.29
N ILE A 197 18.52 -8.77 -9.89
CA ILE A 197 17.26 -8.37 -9.26
C ILE A 197 16.12 -9.15 -9.87
N TYR A 198 15.21 -9.60 -9.01
CA TYR A 198 14.01 -10.33 -9.41
C TYR A 198 12.78 -9.64 -8.84
N HIS A 199 11.75 -9.47 -9.65
CA HIS A 199 10.40 -9.14 -9.22
C HIS A 199 9.74 -10.43 -8.71
N THR A 200 9.34 -10.46 -7.46
CA THR A 200 8.85 -11.67 -6.82
C THR A 200 7.34 -11.66 -6.58
N TYR A 201 6.76 -10.46 -6.45
CA TYR A 201 5.33 -10.31 -6.19
C TYR A 201 4.86 -8.86 -6.39
N SER A 202 3.64 -8.69 -6.87
CA SER A 202 2.93 -7.41 -6.79
C SER A 202 1.47 -7.62 -6.38
N THR A 203 0.92 -6.61 -5.72
CA THR A 203 -0.49 -6.56 -5.33
C THR A 203 -1.02 -5.13 -5.43
N TYR A 204 -2.31 -5.01 -5.71
CA TYR A 204 -2.95 -3.75 -6.06
C TYR A 204 -4.34 -3.66 -5.44
N ALA A 205 -4.94 -2.48 -5.45
CA ALA A 205 -6.28 -2.24 -4.94
C ALA A 205 -6.45 -2.86 -3.52
N ARG A 206 -7.50 -3.60 -3.28
CA ARG A 206 -7.74 -4.22 -1.96
C ARG A 206 -6.65 -5.20 -1.50
N GLY A 207 -5.79 -5.67 -2.39
CA GLY A 207 -4.64 -6.49 -2.02
C GLY A 207 -3.62 -5.79 -1.14
N ILE A 208 -3.60 -4.45 -1.12
CA ILE A 208 -2.73 -3.65 -0.24
C ILE A 208 -3.35 -3.35 1.14
N ASP A 209 -4.59 -3.76 1.42
CA ASP A 209 -5.27 -3.52 2.72
C ASP A 209 -4.43 -4.00 3.91
N VAL A 210 -3.59 -5.02 3.72
CA VAL A 210 -2.66 -5.51 4.76
C VAL A 210 -1.68 -4.45 5.28
N LEU A 211 -1.45 -3.38 4.50
CA LEU A 211 -0.58 -2.26 4.87
C LEU A 211 -1.34 -1.14 5.61
N ASN A 212 -2.64 -1.25 5.77
CA ASN A 212 -3.47 -0.23 6.41
C ASN A 212 -3.86 -0.65 7.83
N LEU A 213 -3.13 -0.13 8.81
CA LEU A 213 -3.39 -0.42 10.21
C LEU A 213 -4.75 0.12 10.68
N THR A 214 -5.15 1.29 10.20
CA THR A 214 -6.43 1.91 10.59
C THR A 214 -7.61 1.03 10.19
N TYR A 215 -7.62 0.48 8.97
CA TYR A 215 -8.66 -0.45 8.57
C TYR A 215 -8.67 -1.73 9.41
N ASN A 216 -7.48 -2.28 9.70
CA ASN A 216 -7.38 -3.46 10.57
C ASN A 216 -7.97 -3.20 11.97
N VAL A 217 -7.80 -1.99 12.51
CA VAL A 217 -8.39 -1.61 13.82
C VAL A 217 -9.90 -1.36 13.70
N LEU A 218 -10.37 -0.67 12.67
CA LEU A 218 -11.80 -0.44 12.44
C LEU A 218 -12.56 -1.76 12.26
N ASP A 219 -12.00 -2.74 11.58
CA ASP A 219 -12.59 -4.07 11.40
C ASP A 219 -12.79 -4.84 12.72
N LEU A 220 -12.20 -4.39 13.84
CA LEU A 220 -12.43 -4.93 15.19
C LEU A 220 -13.58 -4.24 15.93
N THR A 221 -14.08 -3.11 15.42
CA THR A 221 -15.09 -2.30 16.09
C THR A 221 -16.51 -2.72 15.72
N ALA A 222 -17.49 -2.32 16.55
CA ALA A 222 -18.90 -2.65 16.31
C ALA A 222 -19.46 -2.04 15.02
N LYS A 223 -18.92 -0.88 14.57
CA LYS A 223 -19.35 -0.24 13.33
C LYS A 223 -18.52 -0.67 12.11
N GLY A 224 -17.41 -1.37 12.33
CA GLY A 224 -16.48 -1.67 11.25
C GLY A 224 -15.91 -0.40 10.62
N ARG A 225 -15.74 -0.39 9.31
CA ARG A 225 -15.23 0.76 8.56
C ARG A 225 -16.26 1.88 8.38
N ASP A 226 -17.53 1.62 8.66
CA ASP A 226 -18.68 2.54 8.55
C ASP A 226 -18.67 3.32 7.22
N GLU A 227 -18.39 2.63 6.14
CA GLU A 227 -18.31 3.17 4.78
C GLU A 227 -19.64 2.99 4.06
N GLY A 228 -20.06 4.02 3.32
CA GLY A 228 -21.23 3.97 2.46
C GLY A 228 -20.97 3.19 1.15
N GLU A 229 -21.76 3.49 0.11
CA GLU A 229 -21.64 2.85 -1.20
C GLU A 229 -20.27 3.06 -1.86
N GLU A 230 -19.61 4.17 -1.57
CA GLU A 230 -18.28 4.49 -2.07
C GLU A 230 -17.23 4.31 -0.97
N PRO A 231 -16.47 3.18 -0.99
CA PRO A 231 -15.37 2.95 -0.04
C PRO A 231 -14.37 4.10 -0.05
N MET A 232 -13.84 4.45 1.11
CA MET A 232 -12.86 5.52 1.30
C MET A 232 -13.38 6.95 0.99
N SER A 233 -14.66 7.17 0.71
CA SER A 233 -15.20 8.51 0.44
C SER A 233 -15.07 9.48 1.62
N TRP A 234 -14.96 8.96 2.84
CA TRP A 234 -14.73 9.72 4.07
C TRP A 234 -13.26 10.10 4.30
N VAL A 235 -12.32 9.43 3.62
CA VAL A 235 -10.88 9.61 3.83
C VAL A 235 -10.44 11.00 3.36
N ARG A 236 -9.69 11.68 4.22
CA ARG A 236 -9.02 12.95 3.97
C ARG A 236 -7.53 12.80 4.27
N HIS A 237 -6.73 13.77 3.89
CA HIS A 237 -5.39 13.91 4.47
C HIS A 237 -5.55 14.13 5.98
N HIS A 238 -4.70 13.53 6.80
CA HIS A 238 -4.89 13.57 8.26
C HIS A 238 -4.93 15.00 8.83
N ASP A 239 -4.26 15.96 8.17
CA ASP A 239 -4.26 17.38 8.52
C ASP A 239 -5.48 18.16 7.98
N ARG A 240 -6.48 17.48 7.42
CA ARG A 240 -7.70 18.08 6.83
C ARG A 240 -9.01 17.59 7.44
N TYR A 241 -8.94 16.84 8.53
CA TYR A 241 -10.13 16.54 9.31
C TYR A 241 -10.51 17.73 10.19
N GLU A 242 -11.81 17.93 10.43
CA GLU A 242 -12.29 18.98 11.32
C GLU A 242 -11.73 18.82 12.74
N GLY A 243 -11.27 19.92 13.33
CA GLY A 243 -10.71 19.93 14.69
C GLY A 243 -9.24 19.48 14.80
N VAL A 244 -8.60 19.12 13.71
CA VAL A 244 -7.15 18.86 13.70
C VAL A 244 -6.39 20.16 13.45
N PRO A 245 -5.52 20.62 14.38
CA PRO A 245 -4.66 21.77 14.12
C PRO A 245 -3.77 21.50 12.90
N LEU A 246 -3.63 22.49 12.02
CA LEU A 246 -2.64 22.42 10.95
C LEU A 246 -1.24 22.37 11.60
N SER A 247 -0.44 21.36 11.27
CA SER A 247 0.96 21.31 11.68
C SER A 247 1.68 22.56 11.15
N SER A 248 2.26 23.33 12.05
CA SER A 248 3.03 24.55 11.78
C SER A 248 4.32 24.25 11.02
#